data_8d3b39d45fff449b4f376c37d145e0f0
#
_entry.id   8d3b39d45fff449b4f376c37d145e0f0
#
_cell.length_a   1.000
_cell.length_b   1.000
_cell.length_c   1.000
_cell.angle_alpha   90.00
_cell.angle_beta   90.00
_cell.angle_gamma   90.00
#
_symmetry.space_group_name_H-M   'P 1'
#
loop_
_entity.id
_entity.type
_entity.pdbx_description
1 polymer ?
#
loop_
_entity_poly.entity_id
_entity_poly.type
_entity_poly.pdbx_seq_one_letter_code
_entity_poly.pdbx_strand_id
1 'polypeptide(L)'
;MNPLFDLSGKAAIVTGASTGLGMGMTLGLASAGADILLVDHVESDQIAEQVHMMGRRASCLTIDLMQSTAVGAVMEKALAEFGRVDILVNNAGIIRRTPAIDFSQQDWDEVMTLNARTVFFLAQAAARDMMKRKHGKIINISSLLAFQGGILVPSYAASKGAVAQLTKSLANEWAAYGITVNAIAPGYMATNNTRALRDDPVRSRTILDRIPAGRWGLPDDLKGAAIFLASSASDYVNGHVLVVDGGWLAR
;
A
#
# COMPACT_ATOMS: atom_id res chain seq x y z
N MET A 1 -2.55 -24.78 -1.01
CA MET A 1 -2.65 -23.58 -0.13
C MET A 1 -3.94 -23.69 0.68
N ASN A 2 -4.01 -23.12 1.89
CA ASN A 2 -5.28 -23.08 2.65
C ASN A 2 -6.30 -22.23 1.86
N PRO A 3 -7.53 -22.73 1.58
CA PRO A 3 -8.52 -22.02 0.76
C PRO A 3 -8.87 -20.64 1.28
N LEU A 4 -8.73 -20.37 2.59
CA LEU A 4 -8.97 -19.05 3.16
C LEU A 4 -8.00 -17.96 2.66
N PHE A 5 -6.80 -18.34 2.23
CA PHE A 5 -5.75 -17.43 1.77
C PHE A 5 -5.48 -17.55 0.26
N ASP A 6 -6.30 -18.33 -0.45
CA ASP A 6 -6.16 -18.53 -1.88
C ASP A 6 -6.69 -17.32 -2.65
N LEU A 7 -5.84 -16.76 -3.52
CA LEU A 7 -6.15 -15.64 -4.39
C LEU A 7 -6.24 -16.05 -5.87
N SER A 8 -6.32 -17.34 -6.16
CA SER A 8 -6.43 -17.87 -7.54
C SER A 8 -7.62 -17.25 -8.26
N GLY A 9 -7.39 -16.75 -9.48
CA GLY A 9 -8.40 -16.10 -10.30
C GLY A 9 -8.77 -14.67 -9.86
N LYS A 10 -8.06 -14.09 -8.89
CA LYS A 10 -8.20 -12.69 -8.47
C LYS A 10 -7.22 -11.81 -9.26
N ALA A 11 -7.67 -10.61 -9.60
CA ALA A 11 -6.86 -9.57 -10.21
C ALA A 11 -6.56 -8.46 -9.20
N ALA A 12 -5.28 -8.18 -9.00
CA ALA A 12 -4.80 -7.17 -8.06
C ALA A 12 -4.08 -6.02 -8.77
N ILE A 13 -4.37 -4.80 -8.36
CA ILE A 13 -3.58 -3.60 -8.69
C ILE A 13 -2.68 -3.30 -7.50
N VAL A 14 -1.38 -3.15 -7.73
CA VAL A 14 -0.42 -2.69 -6.72
C VAL A 14 0.28 -1.44 -7.21
N THR A 15 0.15 -0.33 -6.47
CA THR A 15 0.85 0.92 -6.80
C THR A 15 2.18 1.03 -6.06
N GLY A 16 3.22 1.59 -6.72
CA GLY A 16 4.59 1.58 -6.19
C GLY A 16 5.14 0.15 -6.11
N ALA A 17 4.86 -0.66 -7.12
CA ALA A 17 5.07 -2.11 -7.13
C ALA A 17 6.52 -2.54 -7.37
N SER A 18 7.36 -1.66 -7.93
CA SER A 18 8.70 -2.02 -8.44
C SER A 18 9.73 -2.22 -7.34
N THR A 19 9.56 -1.62 -6.18
CA THR A 19 10.58 -1.64 -5.12
C THR A 19 9.97 -1.72 -3.72
N GLY A 20 10.83 -2.00 -2.74
CA GLY A 20 10.48 -1.87 -1.31
C GLY A 20 9.23 -2.66 -0.90
N LEU A 21 8.33 -2.00 -0.19
CA LEU A 21 7.13 -2.63 0.37
C LEU A 21 6.16 -3.10 -0.71
N GLY A 22 6.01 -2.29 -1.78
CA GLY A 22 5.14 -2.63 -2.91
C GLY A 22 5.62 -3.91 -3.61
N MET A 23 6.91 -4.04 -3.87
CA MET A 23 7.50 -5.28 -4.41
C MET A 23 7.21 -6.48 -3.50
N GLY A 24 7.44 -6.34 -2.19
CA GLY A 24 7.18 -7.44 -1.24
C GLY A 24 5.71 -7.88 -1.28
N MET A 25 4.76 -6.93 -1.26
CA MET A 25 3.33 -7.23 -1.33
C MET A 25 2.93 -7.80 -2.68
N THR A 26 3.47 -7.28 -3.80
CA THR A 26 3.25 -7.82 -5.16
C THR A 26 3.61 -9.30 -5.22
N LEU A 27 4.83 -9.65 -4.80
CA LEU A 27 5.28 -11.04 -4.81
C LEU A 27 4.49 -11.92 -3.83
N GLY A 28 4.08 -11.36 -2.69
CA GLY A 28 3.20 -12.05 -1.73
C GLY A 28 1.84 -12.40 -2.36
N LEU A 29 1.15 -11.44 -2.96
CA LEU A 29 -0.15 -11.66 -3.60
C LEU A 29 -0.04 -12.63 -4.78
N ALA A 30 1.01 -12.52 -5.60
CA ALA A 30 1.26 -13.44 -6.70
C ALA A 30 1.50 -14.87 -6.20
N SER A 31 2.28 -15.05 -5.13
CA SER A 31 2.53 -16.38 -4.53
C SER A 31 1.26 -17.01 -3.95
N ALA A 32 0.28 -16.19 -3.58
CA ALA A 32 -1.04 -16.62 -3.13
C ALA A 32 -2.03 -16.87 -4.29
N GLY A 33 -1.65 -16.62 -5.54
CA GLY A 33 -2.44 -16.97 -6.73
C GLY A 33 -3.04 -15.79 -7.49
N ALA A 34 -2.81 -14.54 -7.10
CA ALA A 34 -3.34 -13.38 -7.79
C ALA A 34 -2.58 -13.06 -9.08
N ASP A 35 -3.31 -12.60 -10.10
CA ASP A 35 -2.74 -11.91 -11.26
C ASP A 35 -2.52 -10.42 -10.91
N ILE A 36 -1.46 -9.79 -11.39
CA ILE A 36 -1.01 -8.48 -10.88
C ILE A 36 -0.89 -7.43 -11.99
N LEU A 37 -1.52 -6.27 -11.80
CA LEU A 37 -1.12 -5.03 -12.47
C LEU A 37 -0.12 -4.28 -11.58
N LEU A 38 1.12 -4.19 -12.05
CA LEU A 38 2.19 -3.42 -11.42
C LEU A 38 2.11 -1.98 -11.93
N VAL A 39 1.84 -1.03 -11.03
CA VAL A 39 1.76 0.39 -11.36
C VAL A 39 2.88 1.12 -10.65
N ASP A 40 3.77 1.77 -11.40
CA ASP A 40 4.87 2.53 -10.82
C ASP A 40 5.25 3.71 -11.73
N HIS A 41 6.10 4.62 -11.27
CA HIS A 41 6.71 5.68 -12.09
C HIS A 41 8.03 5.24 -12.75
N VAL A 42 8.49 4.04 -12.43
CA VAL A 42 9.65 3.37 -13.04
C VAL A 42 9.24 2.01 -13.60
N GLU A 43 10.07 1.45 -14.46
CA GLU A 43 9.85 0.13 -15.05
C GLU A 43 9.79 -0.98 -13.98
N SER A 44 8.90 -1.95 -14.19
CA SER A 44 8.61 -3.03 -13.25
C SER A 44 8.85 -4.43 -13.82
N ASP A 45 9.50 -4.54 -14.98
CA ASP A 45 9.62 -5.77 -15.78
C ASP A 45 10.28 -6.91 -14.99
N GLN A 46 11.32 -6.60 -14.19
CA GLN A 46 11.98 -7.61 -13.34
C GLN A 46 11.04 -8.25 -12.32
N ILE A 47 10.09 -7.47 -11.80
CA ILE A 47 9.11 -7.98 -10.84
C ILE A 47 8.01 -8.73 -11.57
N ALA A 48 7.60 -8.26 -12.76
CA ALA A 48 6.66 -8.96 -13.62
C ALA A 48 7.18 -10.35 -14.02
N GLU A 49 8.47 -10.48 -14.36
CA GLU A 49 9.10 -11.78 -14.62
C GLU A 49 9.01 -12.73 -13.43
N GLN A 50 9.24 -12.24 -12.20
CA GLN A 50 9.10 -13.05 -11.00
C GLN A 50 7.64 -13.51 -10.79
N VAL A 51 6.66 -12.65 -11.08
CA VAL A 51 5.24 -13.02 -11.05
C VAL A 51 4.92 -14.10 -12.09
N HIS A 52 5.46 -13.97 -13.31
CA HIS A 52 5.32 -14.99 -14.36
C HIS A 52 5.94 -16.33 -13.96
N MET A 53 7.12 -16.33 -13.32
CA MET A 53 7.73 -17.56 -12.81
C MET A 53 6.87 -18.28 -11.74
N MET A 54 6.00 -17.55 -11.04
CA MET A 54 5.00 -18.13 -10.13
C MET A 54 3.75 -18.65 -10.86
N GLY A 55 3.72 -18.61 -12.19
CA GLY A 55 2.58 -19.04 -13.01
C GLY A 55 1.40 -18.06 -13.00
N ARG A 56 1.63 -16.80 -12.67
CA ARG A 56 0.60 -15.75 -12.64
C ARG A 56 0.78 -14.77 -13.80
N ARG A 57 -0.33 -14.14 -14.19
CA ARG A 57 -0.26 -13.05 -15.18
C ARG A 57 0.23 -11.79 -14.50
N ALA A 58 1.11 -11.06 -15.19
CA ALA A 58 1.56 -9.74 -14.79
C ALA A 58 1.43 -8.77 -15.97
N SER A 59 1.05 -7.55 -15.69
CA SER A 59 1.10 -6.45 -16.65
C SER A 59 1.69 -5.23 -15.95
N CYS A 60 2.49 -4.43 -16.67
CA CYS A 60 3.11 -3.23 -16.13
C CYS A 60 2.42 -1.98 -16.68
N LEU A 61 2.32 -0.95 -15.86
CA LEU A 61 1.94 0.40 -16.26
C LEU A 61 2.90 1.41 -15.62
N THR A 62 3.77 1.99 -16.42
CA THR A 62 4.67 3.07 -15.99
C THR A 62 3.94 4.40 -16.13
N ILE A 63 3.62 5.05 -14.99
CA ILE A 63 2.83 6.28 -14.95
C ILE A 63 3.11 7.08 -13.68
N ASP A 64 3.12 8.40 -13.79
CA ASP A 64 3.11 9.29 -12.62
C ASP A 64 1.67 9.43 -12.08
N LEU A 65 1.45 8.86 -10.90
CA LEU A 65 0.16 8.86 -10.22
C LEU A 65 -0.30 10.25 -9.69
N MET A 66 0.55 11.26 -9.77
CA MET A 66 0.16 12.64 -9.47
C MET A 66 -0.61 13.32 -10.62
N GLN A 67 -0.53 12.76 -11.82
CA GLN A 67 -1.26 13.26 -12.98
C GLN A 67 -2.77 13.01 -12.84
N SER A 68 -3.59 13.97 -13.28
CA SER A 68 -5.05 13.89 -13.18
C SER A 68 -5.67 12.74 -13.98
N THR A 69 -5.01 12.32 -15.06
CA THR A 69 -5.44 11.21 -15.92
C THR A 69 -5.04 9.83 -15.41
N ALA A 70 -4.14 9.76 -14.43
CA ALA A 70 -3.52 8.49 -14.00
C ALA A 70 -4.54 7.48 -13.48
N VAL A 71 -5.51 7.93 -12.69
CA VAL A 71 -6.55 7.04 -12.13
C VAL A 71 -7.33 6.34 -13.24
N GLY A 72 -7.73 7.09 -14.28
CA GLY A 72 -8.42 6.52 -15.45
C GLY A 72 -7.56 5.49 -16.18
N ALA A 73 -6.30 5.83 -16.47
CA ALA A 73 -5.37 4.94 -17.16
C ALA A 73 -5.08 3.63 -16.40
N VAL A 74 -4.94 3.70 -15.06
CA VAL A 74 -4.76 2.51 -14.22
C VAL A 74 -5.97 1.58 -14.31
N MET A 75 -7.17 2.11 -14.19
CA MET A 75 -8.38 1.30 -14.26
C MET A 75 -8.63 0.74 -15.65
N GLU A 76 -8.42 1.53 -16.70
CA GLU A 76 -8.52 1.08 -18.10
C GLU A 76 -7.56 -0.09 -18.36
N LYS A 77 -6.30 0.06 -17.99
CA LYS A 77 -5.29 -1.00 -18.14
C LYS A 77 -5.68 -2.27 -17.39
N ALA A 78 -6.10 -2.15 -16.11
CA ALA A 78 -6.50 -3.31 -15.31
C ALA A 78 -7.71 -4.06 -15.93
N LEU A 79 -8.72 -3.33 -16.38
CA LEU A 79 -9.92 -3.92 -16.98
C LEU A 79 -9.63 -4.52 -18.36
N ALA A 80 -8.77 -3.92 -19.16
CA ALA A 80 -8.33 -4.48 -20.44
C ALA A 80 -7.57 -5.80 -20.27
N GLU A 81 -6.67 -5.88 -19.28
CA GLU A 81 -5.83 -7.06 -19.07
C GLU A 81 -6.56 -8.21 -18.35
N PHE A 82 -7.37 -7.91 -17.36
CA PHE A 82 -7.94 -8.92 -16.46
C PHE A 82 -9.47 -8.99 -16.48
N GLY A 83 -10.15 -8.01 -17.09
CA GLY A 83 -11.60 -7.91 -17.12
C GLY A 83 -12.26 -7.50 -15.79
N ARG A 84 -11.45 -7.36 -14.71
CA ARG A 84 -11.94 -7.08 -13.36
C ARG A 84 -10.82 -6.56 -12.44
N VAL A 85 -11.22 -5.93 -11.35
CA VAL A 85 -10.32 -5.59 -10.23
C VAL A 85 -10.90 -6.15 -8.94
N ASP A 86 -10.24 -7.15 -8.34
CA ASP A 86 -10.67 -7.74 -7.07
C ASP A 86 -9.96 -7.13 -5.87
N ILE A 87 -8.70 -6.75 -6.05
CA ILE A 87 -7.82 -6.25 -4.99
C ILE A 87 -7.15 -4.97 -5.47
N LEU A 88 -7.18 -3.94 -4.63
CA LEU A 88 -6.38 -2.72 -4.82
C LEU A 88 -5.45 -2.52 -3.63
N VAL A 89 -4.15 -2.42 -3.90
CA VAL A 89 -3.14 -2.03 -2.89
C VAL A 89 -2.62 -0.63 -3.21
N ASN A 90 -3.07 0.35 -2.46
CA ASN A 90 -2.60 1.73 -2.52
C ASN A 90 -1.32 1.87 -1.69
N ASN A 91 -0.17 1.58 -2.32
CA ASN A 91 1.13 1.63 -1.66
C ASN A 91 2.01 2.79 -2.12
N ALA A 92 1.87 3.27 -3.35
CA ALA A 92 2.67 4.41 -3.84
C ALA A 92 2.62 5.59 -2.87
N GLY A 93 3.77 6.18 -2.61
CA GLY A 93 3.86 7.30 -1.70
C GLY A 93 5.27 7.88 -1.62
N ILE A 94 5.34 9.16 -1.30
CA ILE A 94 6.58 9.90 -1.13
C ILE A 94 6.66 10.51 0.27
N ILE A 95 7.87 10.86 0.66
CA ILE A 95 8.17 11.59 1.89
C ILE A 95 9.08 12.78 1.57
N ARG A 96 8.78 13.94 2.15
CA ARG A 96 9.62 15.14 2.12
C ARG A 96 10.06 15.45 3.54
N ARG A 97 11.32 15.84 3.72
CA ARG A 97 11.92 16.07 5.03
C ARG A 97 12.49 17.48 5.14
N THR A 98 11.81 18.32 5.90
CA THR A 98 12.21 19.72 6.16
C THR A 98 11.63 20.13 7.52
N PRO A 99 12.30 21.00 8.30
CA PRO A 99 11.70 21.60 9.50
C PRO A 99 10.33 22.19 9.19
N ALA A 100 9.35 22.01 10.08
CA ALA A 100 7.98 22.44 9.82
C ALA A 100 7.86 23.95 9.56
N ILE A 101 8.73 24.76 10.18
CA ILE A 101 8.74 26.21 9.97
C ILE A 101 9.18 26.62 8.56
N ASP A 102 9.96 25.79 7.88
CA ASP A 102 10.51 26.04 6.55
C ASP A 102 9.88 25.12 5.48
N PHE A 103 8.82 24.39 5.84
CA PHE A 103 8.23 23.41 4.93
C PHE A 103 7.51 24.10 3.76
N SER A 104 7.91 23.78 2.52
CA SER A 104 7.37 24.41 1.35
C SER A 104 5.93 23.94 1.04
N GLN A 105 5.12 24.85 0.45
CA GLN A 105 3.79 24.49 -0.05
C GLN A 105 3.89 23.41 -1.13
N GLN A 106 4.88 23.49 -2.02
CA GLN A 106 5.08 22.50 -3.07
C GLN A 106 5.28 21.09 -2.50
N ASP A 107 6.19 20.93 -1.53
CA ASP A 107 6.43 19.63 -0.88
C ASP A 107 5.19 19.11 -0.15
N TRP A 108 4.41 20.02 0.43
CA TRP A 108 3.14 19.67 1.05
C TRP A 108 2.15 19.13 0.02
N ASP A 109 1.93 19.87 -1.08
CA ASP A 109 0.97 19.54 -2.12
C ASP A 109 1.34 18.23 -2.85
N GLU A 110 2.63 18.01 -3.14
CA GLU A 110 3.11 16.77 -3.73
C GLU A 110 2.80 15.55 -2.84
N VAL A 111 3.13 15.64 -1.55
CA VAL A 111 2.89 14.55 -0.59
C VAL A 111 1.40 14.30 -0.43
N MET A 112 0.59 15.33 -0.25
CA MET A 112 -0.86 15.18 -0.08
C MET A 112 -1.52 14.66 -1.36
N THR A 113 -1.05 15.08 -2.53
CA THR A 113 -1.56 14.60 -3.81
C THR A 113 -1.32 13.10 -3.97
N LEU A 114 -0.09 12.64 -3.84
CA LEU A 114 0.21 11.22 -4.06
C LEU A 114 -0.31 10.35 -2.92
N ASN A 115 -0.04 10.74 -1.67
CA ASN A 115 -0.28 9.86 -0.53
C ASN A 115 -1.74 9.85 -0.04
N ALA A 116 -2.56 10.85 -0.36
CA ALA A 116 -3.94 10.93 0.12
C ALA A 116 -4.95 11.08 -1.01
N ARG A 117 -4.82 12.12 -1.87
CA ARG A 117 -5.76 12.38 -2.96
C ARG A 117 -5.81 11.21 -3.95
N THR A 118 -4.67 10.75 -4.43
CA THR A 118 -4.59 9.64 -5.39
C THR A 118 -5.13 8.34 -4.78
N VAL A 119 -4.81 8.06 -3.52
CA VAL A 119 -5.34 6.90 -2.78
C VAL A 119 -6.86 6.90 -2.77
N PHE A 120 -7.49 8.04 -2.46
CA PHE A 120 -8.94 8.17 -2.47
C PHE A 120 -9.54 7.91 -3.86
N PHE A 121 -9.03 8.57 -4.90
CA PHE A 121 -9.61 8.45 -6.24
C PHE A 121 -9.37 7.08 -6.89
N LEU A 122 -8.24 6.42 -6.64
CA LEU A 122 -8.04 5.03 -7.06
C LEU A 122 -8.99 4.08 -6.32
N ALA A 123 -9.15 4.26 -4.99
CA ALA A 123 -10.12 3.47 -4.22
C ALA A 123 -11.54 3.67 -4.76
N GLN A 124 -11.94 4.91 -5.06
CA GLN A 124 -13.26 5.22 -5.62
C GLN A 124 -13.46 4.56 -7.00
N ALA A 125 -12.46 4.65 -7.88
CA ALA A 125 -12.55 4.08 -9.21
C ALA A 125 -12.60 2.54 -9.19
N ALA A 126 -11.80 1.90 -8.35
CA ALA A 126 -11.85 0.45 -8.13
C ALA A 126 -13.19 0.01 -7.52
N ALA A 127 -13.69 0.75 -6.53
CA ALA A 127 -14.97 0.44 -5.88
C ALA A 127 -16.14 0.44 -6.86
N ARG A 128 -16.16 1.35 -7.84
CA ARG A 128 -17.20 1.37 -8.89
C ARG A 128 -17.27 0.06 -9.71
N ASP A 129 -16.13 -0.59 -9.94
CA ASP A 129 -16.09 -1.89 -10.59
C ASP A 129 -16.43 -3.02 -9.61
N MET A 130 -15.90 -2.99 -8.40
CA MET A 130 -16.15 -3.98 -7.34
C MET A 130 -17.62 -4.03 -6.93
N MET A 131 -18.32 -2.90 -6.86
CA MET A 131 -19.76 -2.82 -6.52
C MET A 131 -20.65 -3.62 -7.50
N LYS A 132 -20.29 -3.68 -8.79
CA LYS A 132 -21.03 -4.46 -9.79
C LYS A 132 -21.05 -5.95 -9.46
N ARG A 133 -20.02 -6.44 -8.79
CA ARG A 133 -19.86 -7.85 -8.41
C ARG A 133 -20.13 -8.11 -6.93
N LYS A 134 -20.39 -7.05 -6.16
CA LYS A 134 -20.58 -7.11 -4.70
C LYS A 134 -19.40 -7.80 -4.00
N HIS A 135 -18.18 -7.53 -4.45
CA HIS A 135 -16.96 -8.10 -3.88
C HIS A 135 -15.76 -7.24 -4.23
N GLY A 136 -14.94 -6.93 -3.24
CA GLY A 136 -13.68 -6.22 -3.42
C GLY A 136 -12.87 -6.07 -2.13
N LYS A 137 -11.56 -5.96 -2.30
CA LYS A 137 -10.59 -5.76 -1.21
C LYS A 137 -9.72 -4.54 -1.51
N ILE A 138 -9.79 -3.52 -0.68
CA ILE A 138 -8.96 -2.32 -0.79
C ILE A 138 -8.02 -2.27 0.41
N ILE A 139 -6.73 -2.23 0.14
CA ILE A 139 -5.66 -2.21 1.14
C ILE A 139 -4.85 -0.93 0.96
N ASN A 140 -4.95 -0.02 1.91
CA ASN A 140 -4.21 1.23 1.90
C ASN A 140 -2.94 1.09 2.74
N ILE A 141 -1.82 1.66 2.30
CA ILE A 141 -0.60 1.70 3.12
C ILE A 141 -0.55 3.01 3.90
N SER A 142 -0.85 2.89 5.20
CA SER A 142 -0.73 3.95 6.19
C SER A 142 0.72 3.99 6.74
N SER A 143 0.91 4.28 8.01
CA SER A 143 2.20 4.33 8.71
C SER A 143 1.95 4.36 10.21
N LEU A 144 3.00 4.10 11.00
CA LEU A 144 3.04 4.46 12.43
C LEU A 144 2.72 5.94 12.66
N LEU A 145 3.03 6.80 11.68
CA LEU A 145 2.76 8.25 11.77
C LEU A 145 1.28 8.61 11.61
N ALA A 146 0.40 7.64 11.46
CA ALA A 146 -1.04 7.83 11.66
C ALA A 146 -1.44 7.77 13.15
N PHE A 147 -0.57 7.25 14.02
CA PHE A 147 -0.82 7.08 15.45
C PHE A 147 0.07 7.98 16.31
N GLN A 148 1.19 8.43 15.77
CA GLN A 148 2.17 9.28 16.45
C GLN A 148 2.71 10.36 15.50
N GLY A 149 3.27 11.43 16.03
CA GLY A 149 3.95 12.46 15.24
C GLY A 149 5.31 11.99 14.71
N GLY A 150 5.75 12.63 13.62
CA GLY A 150 7.09 12.48 13.07
C GLY A 150 7.88 13.78 13.14
N ILE A 151 9.22 13.69 13.13
CA ILE A 151 10.12 14.85 13.08
C ILE A 151 10.48 15.12 11.62
N LEU A 152 10.41 16.37 11.17
CA LEU A 152 10.74 16.85 9.81
C LEU A 152 9.79 16.34 8.69
N VAL A 153 8.66 15.75 9.02
CA VAL A 153 7.77 15.08 8.03
C VAL A 153 6.29 15.45 8.24
N PRO A 154 5.93 16.74 8.37
CA PRO A 154 4.57 17.15 8.71
C PRO A 154 3.53 16.70 7.69
N SER A 155 3.79 16.90 6.39
CA SER A 155 2.87 16.47 5.32
C SER A 155 2.71 14.96 5.23
N TYR A 156 3.80 14.22 5.44
CA TYR A 156 3.73 12.76 5.45
C TYR A 156 2.89 12.24 6.61
N ALA A 157 3.09 12.75 7.82
CA ALA A 157 2.28 12.37 8.98
C ALA A 157 0.80 12.72 8.76
N ALA A 158 0.50 13.93 8.27
CA ALA A 158 -0.85 14.34 7.91
C ALA A 158 -1.49 13.41 6.87
N SER A 159 -0.76 13.08 5.78
CA SER A 159 -1.24 12.20 4.73
C SER A 159 -1.54 10.78 5.23
N LYS A 160 -0.71 10.23 6.14
CA LYS A 160 -0.91 8.88 6.67
C LYS A 160 -2.04 8.82 7.71
N GLY A 161 -2.25 9.90 8.45
CA GLY A 161 -3.47 10.10 9.26
C GLY A 161 -4.73 10.19 8.40
N ALA A 162 -4.68 10.95 7.30
CA ALA A 162 -5.78 11.04 6.33
C ALA A 162 -6.12 9.66 5.75
N VAL A 163 -5.12 8.87 5.33
CA VAL A 163 -5.34 7.49 4.82
C VAL A 163 -5.99 6.59 5.85
N ALA A 164 -5.55 6.65 7.11
CA ALA A 164 -6.16 5.86 8.19
C ALA A 164 -7.65 6.23 8.40
N GLN A 165 -8.00 7.51 8.31
CA GLN A 165 -9.38 7.96 8.47
C GLN A 165 -10.23 7.70 7.22
N LEU A 166 -9.67 7.88 6.01
CA LEU A 166 -10.33 7.49 4.76
C LEU A 166 -10.67 5.99 4.76
N THR A 167 -9.76 5.15 5.24
CA THR A 167 -9.99 3.71 5.34
C THR A 167 -11.27 3.40 6.13
N LYS A 168 -11.49 4.06 7.26
CA LYS A 168 -12.70 3.88 8.08
C LYS A 168 -13.96 4.41 7.40
N SER A 169 -13.87 5.60 6.80
CA SER A 169 -15.00 6.21 6.11
C SER A 169 -15.49 5.35 4.95
N LEU A 170 -14.56 4.95 4.07
CA LEU A 170 -14.87 4.13 2.90
C LEU A 170 -15.36 2.72 3.28
N ALA A 171 -14.83 2.14 4.36
CA ALA A 171 -15.30 0.88 4.90
C ALA A 171 -16.78 0.96 5.31
N ASN A 172 -17.17 2.04 6.00
CA ASN A 172 -18.57 2.24 6.43
C ASN A 172 -19.52 2.38 5.23
N GLU A 173 -19.10 3.14 4.20
CA GLU A 173 -19.95 3.37 3.03
C GLU A 173 -20.08 2.14 2.13
N TRP A 174 -19.01 1.35 1.99
CA TRP A 174 -18.95 0.32 0.96
C TRP A 174 -19.14 -1.11 1.48
N ALA A 175 -19.22 -1.31 2.78
CA ALA A 175 -19.47 -2.64 3.38
C ALA A 175 -20.73 -3.32 2.83
N ALA A 176 -21.82 -2.57 2.66
CA ALA A 176 -23.08 -3.09 2.13
C ALA A 176 -22.98 -3.60 0.68
N TYR A 177 -21.92 -3.20 -0.03
CA TYR A 177 -21.62 -3.67 -1.39
C TYR A 177 -20.60 -4.81 -1.42
N GLY A 178 -20.29 -5.42 -0.27
CA GLY A 178 -19.34 -6.53 -0.18
C GLY A 178 -17.88 -6.11 -0.39
N ILE A 179 -17.56 -4.83 -0.15
CA ILE A 179 -16.19 -4.31 -0.26
C ILE A 179 -15.63 -4.09 1.13
N THR A 180 -14.45 -4.66 1.41
CA THR A 180 -13.70 -4.32 2.62
C THR A 180 -12.59 -3.32 2.29
N VAL A 181 -12.44 -2.31 3.14
CA VAL A 181 -11.39 -1.30 3.04
C VAL A 181 -10.60 -1.33 4.34
N ASN A 182 -9.34 -1.74 4.26
CA ASN A 182 -8.44 -1.82 5.40
C ASN A 182 -7.12 -1.12 5.09
N ALA A 183 -6.31 -0.89 6.10
CA ALA A 183 -4.97 -0.37 5.93
C ALA A 183 -3.93 -1.26 6.62
N ILE A 184 -2.71 -1.25 6.11
CA ILE A 184 -1.52 -1.72 6.82
C ILE A 184 -0.74 -0.48 7.28
N ALA A 185 -0.30 -0.47 8.52
CA ALA A 185 0.60 0.53 9.08
C ALA A 185 1.97 -0.10 9.34
N PRO A 186 2.91 -0.01 8.40
CA PRO A 186 4.25 -0.54 8.59
C PRO A 186 5.02 0.24 9.65
N GLY A 187 5.89 -0.46 10.38
CA GLY A 187 6.90 0.11 11.24
C GLY A 187 8.11 0.63 10.48
N TYR A 188 9.26 0.64 11.14
CA TYR A 188 10.52 1.00 10.52
C TYR A 188 11.03 -0.15 9.64
N MET A 189 10.83 -0.01 8.32
CA MET A 189 11.16 -1.01 7.31
C MET A 189 12.45 -0.64 6.57
N ALA A 190 13.28 -1.63 6.25
CA ALA A 190 14.52 -1.45 5.49
C ALA A 190 14.21 -1.26 3.99
N THR A 191 13.91 -0.03 3.61
CA THR A 191 13.62 0.39 2.23
C THR A 191 14.44 1.63 1.86
N ASN A 192 14.34 2.08 0.60
CA ASN A 192 14.98 3.32 0.17
C ASN A 192 14.51 4.55 0.97
N ASN A 193 13.23 4.61 1.36
CA ASN A 193 12.67 5.71 2.14
C ASN A 193 13.31 5.87 3.52
N THR A 194 13.86 4.79 4.07
CA THR A 194 14.51 4.78 5.40
C THR A 194 16.03 4.71 5.32
N ARG A 195 16.61 4.72 4.11
CA ARG A 195 18.06 4.57 3.91
C ARG A 195 18.85 5.60 4.70
N ALA A 196 18.50 6.87 4.59
CA ALA A 196 19.19 7.94 5.34
C ALA A 196 19.13 7.76 6.87
N LEU A 197 18.06 7.15 7.41
CA LEU A 197 17.97 6.83 8.84
C LEU A 197 18.84 5.64 9.23
N ARG A 198 19.00 4.66 8.32
CA ARG A 198 19.81 3.46 8.55
C ARG A 198 21.29 3.73 8.40
N ASP A 199 21.65 4.67 7.49
CA ASP A 199 23.04 5.05 7.22
C ASP A 199 23.59 6.01 8.29
N ASP A 200 22.73 6.62 9.13
CA ASP A 200 23.11 7.40 10.31
C ASP A 200 23.21 6.46 11.54
N PRO A 201 24.43 6.19 12.08
CA PRO A 201 24.60 5.23 13.17
C PRO A 201 23.83 5.59 14.45
N VAL A 202 23.71 6.89 14.76
CA VAL A 202 23.04 7.37 15.97
C VAL A 202 21.52 7.18 15.82
N ARG A 203 20.95 7.61 14.70
CA ARG A 203 19.53 7.45 14.42
C ARG A 203 19.13 5.98 14.27
N SER A 204 19.94 5.19 13.57
CA SER A 204 19.71 3.76 13.40
C SER A 204 19.67 3.05 14.75
N ARG A 205 20.64 3.32 15.63
CA ARG A 205 20.68 2.74 16.97
C ARG A 205 19.48 3.13 17.83
N THR A 206 19.14 4.42 17.86
CA THR A 206 17.99 4.94 18.62
C THR A 206 16.67 4.28 18.18
N ILE A 207 16.51 4.05 16.85
CA ILE A 207 15.33 3.38 16.31
C ILE A 207 15.32 1.89 16.69
N LEU A 208 16.45 1.19 16.51
CA LEU A 208 16.56 -0.23 16.84
C LEU A 208 16.30 -0.53 18.31
N ASP A 209 16.84 0.29 19.21
CA ASP A 209 16.68 0.13 20.67
C ASP A 209 15.20 0.28 21.10
N ARG A 210 14.37 0.90 20.26
CA ARG A 210 12.94 1.06 20.49
C ARG A 210 12.08 -0.04 19.84
N ILE A 211 12.59 -0.78 18.88
CA ILE A 211 11.84 -1.88 18.25
C ILE A 211 11.97 -3.15 19.11
N PRO A 212 10.88 -3.66 19.74
CA PRO A 212 10.98 -4.89 20.56
C PRO A 212 11.49 -6.11 19.81
N ALA A 213 11.19 -6.23 18.50
CA ALA A 213 11.72 -7.31 17.66
C ALA A 213 13.23 -7.21 17.39
N GLY A 214 13.92 -6.13 17.79
CA GLY A 214 15.38 -5.97 17.70
C GLY A 214 15.94 -5.83 16.30
N ARG A 215 15.09 -5.64 15.29
CA ARG A 215 15.50 -5.50 13.89
C ARG A 215 14.61 -4.54 13.10
N TRP A 216 15.15 -4.00 12.03
CA TRP A 216 14.34 -3.37 10.99
C TRP A 216 13.44 -4.42 10.34
N GLY A 217 12.19 -4.02 10.03
CA GLY A 217 11.33 -4.85 9.20
C GLY A 217 11.84 -4.94 7.76
N LEU A 218 11.49 -6.00 7.07
CA LEU A 218 11.80 -6.23 5.66
C LEU A 218 10.52 -6.13 4.83
N PRO A 219 10.58 -5.85 3.52
CA PRO A 219 9.40 -5.91 2.64
C PRO A 219 8.61 -7.22 2.78
N ASP A 220 9.30 -8.33 3.00
CA ASP A 220 8.70 -9.65 3.17
C ASP A 220 7.83 -9.78 4.43
N ASP A 221 8.10 -8.99 5.46
CA ASP A 221 7.27 -8.99 6.68
C ASP A 221 5.83 -8.48 6.44
N LEU A 222 5.58 -7.82 5.30
CA LEU A 222 4.23 -7.37 4.93
C LEU A 222 3.45 -8.37 4.06
N LYS A 223 4.10 -9.40 3.50
CA LYS A 223 3.45 -10.38 2.61
C LYS A 223 2.23 -11.03 3.28
N GLY A 224 2.40 -11.53 4.50
CA GLY A 224 1.32 -12.18 5.24
C GLY A 224 0.14 -11.25 5.51
N ALA A 225 0.40 -10.02 5.92
CA ALA A 225 -0.64 -9.03 6.16
C ALA A 225 -1.40 -8.67 4.86
N ALA A 226 -0.70 -8.49 3.75
CA ALA A 226 -1.30 -8.22 2.44
C ALA A 226 -2.17 -9.39 1.97
N ILE A 227 -1.68 -10.63 2.05
CA ILE A 227 -2.43 -11.83 1.69
C ILE A 227 -3.68 -11.97 2.58
N PHE A 228 -3.54 -11.80 3.90
CA PHE A 228 -4.66 -11.85 4.83
C PHE A 228 -5.76 -10.85 4.45
N LEU A 229 -5.41 -9.58 4.29
CA LEU A 229 -6.39 -8.54 3.97
C LEU A 229 -6.96 -8.65 2.55
N ALA A 230 -6.26 -9.29 1.62
CA ALA A 230 -6.72 -9.55 0.26
C ALA A 230 -7.63 -10.79 0.12
N SER A 231 -7.63 -11.67 1.10
CA SER A 231 -8.26 -12.99 1.02
C SER A 231 -9.59 -13.07 1.79
N SER A 232 -10.28 -14.20 1.67
CA SER A 232 -11.51 -14.49 2.41
C SER A 232 -11.28 -14.64 3.92
N ALA A 233 -10.04 -14.88 4.36
CA ALA A 233 -9.70 -14.91 5.78
C ALA A 233 -9.99 -13.59 6.51
N SER A 234 -10.16 -12.49 5.78
CA SER A 234 -10.47 -11.16 6.32
C SER A 234 -11.85 -10.62 5.93
N ASP A 235 -12.81 -11.46 5.53
CA ASP A 235 -14.11 -11.00 5.04
C ASP A 235 -14.92 -10.20 6.06
N TYR A 236 -14.67 -10.42 7.36
CA TYR A 236 -15.32 -9.65 8.44
C TYR A 236 -14.40 -8.58 9.06
N VAL A 237 -13.22 -8.36 8.49
CA VAL A 237 -12.29 -7.28 8.89
C VAL A 237 -12.51 -6.09 7.96
N ASN A 238 -13.02 -4.98 8.51
CA ASN A 238 -13.33 -3.79 7.72
C ASN A 238 -13.06 -2.51 8.52
N GLY A 239 -12.48 -1.50 7.90
CA GLY A 239 -12.10 -0.23 8.53
C GLY A 239 -10.90 -0.32 9.48
N HIS A 240 -10.18 -1.45 9.48
CA HIS A 240 -9.07 -1.69 10.39
C HIS A 240 -7.75 -1.14 9.84
N VAL A 241 -6.88 -0.67 10.76
CA VAL A 241 -5.48 -0.32 10.46
C VAL A 241 -4.60 -1.35 11.15
N LEU A 242 -4.16 -2.35 10.39
CA LEU A 242 -3.33 -3.44 10.87
C LEU A 242 -1.87 -2.97 11.01
N VAL A 243 -1.39 -2.93 12.23
CA VAL A 243 -0.01 -2.53 12.53
C VAL A 243 0.94 -3.72 12.32
N VAL A 244 2.03 -3.49 11.57
CA VAL A 244 3.12 -4.47 11.32
C VAL A 244 4.44 -3.77 11.57
N ASP A 245 4.89 -3.72 12.84
CA ASP A 245 5.93 -2.81 13.30
C ASP A 245 6.99 -3.40 14.23
N GLY A 246 6.97 -4.71 14.44
CA GLY A 246 7.87 -5.38 15.37
C GLY A 246 7.66 -4.99 16.84
N GLY A 247 6.47 -4.48 17.17
CA GLY A 247 6.08 -4.09 18.53
C GLY A 247 6.37 -2.61 18.88
N TRP A 248 6.73 -1.77 17.91
CA TRP A 248 7.04 -0.35 18.14
C TRP A 248 5.90 0.40 18.87
N LEU A 249 4.65 0.22 18.45
CA LEU A 249 3.50 0.88 19.08
C LEU A 249 2.97 0.19 20.33
N ALA A 250 3.50 -0.98 20.68
CA ALA A 250 3.05 -1.70 21.87
C ALA A 250 3.65 -1.16 23.18
N ARG A 251 4.57 -0.17 23.11
CA ARG A 251 5.22 0.45 24.25
C ARG A 251 5.47 1.95 24.06
#